data_d2574d0d3d229a379d9003b4425b0fbe
#
_entry.id   d2574d0d3d229a379d9003b4425b0fbe
#
_cell.length_a   1.000
_cell.length_b   1.000
_cell.length_c   1.000
_cell.angle_alpha   90.00
_cell.angle_beta   90.00
_cell.angle_gamma   90.00
#
_symmetry.space_group_name_H-M   'P 1'
#
loop_
_entity.id
_entity.type
_entity.pdbx_description
1 polymer ?
#
loop_
_entity_poly.entity_id
_entity_poly.type
_entity_poly.pdbx_seq_one_letter_code
_entity_poly.pdbx_strand_id
1 'polypeptide(L)'
;MSGRLPDWERRLADVLHAARDRRFAVAVHDCGTFAADAVAAVTGRDPLASLRARYRAEAAQPDFAGWSPVAILRTLAATHGWRRTPWRLARRGDLALVRGADGAACTAVVDLSGRSLAAPGLDGLARFPLDRAAACWRIG
;
A
#
# COMPACT_ATOMS: atom_id res chain seq x y z
N MET A 1 -16.28 -2.58 -15.28
CA MET A 1 -15.38 -3.62 -14.92
C MET A 1 -14.10 -3.08 -14.33
N SER A 2 -13.83 -3.43 -13.13
CA SER A 2 -12.54 -3.11 -12.56
C SER A 2 -11.52 -4.06 -13.15
N GLY A 3 -10.38 -3.58 -13.42
CA GLY A 3 -9.29 -4.37 -13.92
C GLY A 3 -8.04 -3.55 -13.81
N ARG A 4 -6.95 -4.13 -14.23
CA ARG A 4 -5.70 -3.41 -14.28
C ARG A 4 -5.57 -2.65 -15.57
N LEU A 5 -4.94 -1.48 -15.53
CA LEU A 5 -4.63 -0.72 -16.72
C LEU A 5 -3.70 -1.54 -17.63
N PRO A 6 -3.74 -1.34 -18.96
CA PRO A 6 -2.87 -2.08 -19.88
C PRO A 6 -1.37 -1.91 -19.56
N ASP A 7 -0.97 -0.75 -19.06
CA ASP A 7 0.41 -0.41 -18.73
C ASP A 7 0.69 -0.40 -17.23
N TRP A 8 -0.08 -1.17 -16.46
CA TRP A 8 0.01 -1.16 -14.99
C TRP A 8 1.40 -1.53 -14.48
N GLU A 9 2.11 -2.43 -15.16
CA GLU A 9 3.45 -2.84 -14.73
C GLU A 9 4.44 -1.69 -14.78
N ARG A 10 4.42 -0.92 -15.86
CA ARG A 10 5.26 0.28 -15.98
C ARG A 10 4.89 1.34 -14.95
N ARG A 11 3.59 1.55 -14.75
CA ARG A 11 3.11 2.52 -13.76
C ARG A 11 3.50 2.12 -12.34
N LEU A 12 3.39 0.85 -12.01
CA LEU A 12 3.84 0.35 -10.70
C LEU A 12 5.36 0.48 -10.56
N ALA A 13 6.11 0.18 -11.61
CA ALA A 13 7.56 0.37 -11.61
C ALA A 13 7.94 1.82 -11.31
N ASP A 14 7.22 2.78 -11.88
CA ASP A 14 7.46 4.20 -11.64
C ASP A 14 7.21 4.58 -10.17
N VAL A 15 6.14 4.05 -9.58
CA VAL A 15 5.83 4.28 -8.16
C VAL A 15 6.92 3.71 -7.26
N LEU A 16 7.35 2.48 -7.53
CA LEU A 16 8.41 1.83 -6.75
C LEU A 16 9.73 2.57 -6.88
N HIS A 17 10.06 2.99 -8.10
CA HIS A 17 11.29 3.73 -8.37
C HIS A 17 11.30 5.10 -7.66
N ALA A 18 10.20 5.83 -7.73
CA ALA A 18 10.07 7.13 -7.06
C ALA A 18 10.17 7.01 -5.53
N ALA A 19 9.74 5.88 -4.96
CA ALA A 19 9.77 5.64 -3.52
C ALA A 19 11.12 5.11 -3.03
N ARG A 20 12.01 4.68 -3.91
CA ARG A 20 13.25 3.97 -3.54
C ARG A 20 14.07 4.69 -2.49
N ASP A 21 14.25 6.00 -2.64
CA ASP A 21 15.07 6.82 -1.74
C ASP A 21 14.26 7.86 -1.00
N ARG A 22 12.93 7.81 -1.08
CA ARG A 22 12.05 8.80 -0.48
C ARG A 22 11.90 8.57 1.01
N ARG A 23 11.95 9.63 1.79
CA ARG A 23 11.78 9.56 3.23
C ARG A 23 10.34 9.35 3.63
N PHE A 24 10.14 8.59 4.70
CA PHE A 24 8.84 8.43 5.33
C PHE A 24 8.30 9.78 5.79
N ALA A 25 7.04 10.06 5.50
CA ALA A 25 6.35 11.26 5.93
C ALA A 25 4.86 10.93 6.12
N VAL A 26 4.36 11.06 7.35
CA VAL A 26 2.98 10.74 7.68
C VAL A 26 2.01 11.51 6.78
N ALA A 27 1.01 10.83 6.27
CA ALA A 27 -0.05 11.35 5.37
C ALA A 27 0.45 11.87 4.02
N VAL A 28 1.74 11.80 3.73
CA VAL A 28 2.34 12.22 2.47
C VAL A 28 3.01 11.04 1.77
N HIS A 29 3.83 10.31 2.52
CA HIS A 29 4.52 9.12 2.04
C HIS A 29 4.70 8.14 3.20
N ASP A 30 3.64 7.45 3.53
CA ASP A 30 3.62 6.40 4.53
C ASP A 30 3.09 5.10 3.90
N CYS A 31 2.92 4.05 4.68
CA CYS A 31 2.50 2.77 4.12
C CYS A 31 1.11 2.84 3.48
N GLY A 32 0.20 3.62 4.04
CA GLY A 32 -1.16 3.78 3.50
C GLY A 32 -1.17 4.59 2.21
N THR A 33 -0.50 5.73 2.18
CA THR A 33 -0.44 6.58 0.98
C THR A 33 0.34 5.91 -0.14
N PHE A 34 1.43 5.22 0.18
CA PHE A 34 2.19 4.47 -0.80
C PHE A 34 1.36 3.33 -1.42
N ALA A 35 0.63 2.58 -0.59
CA ALA A 35 -0.26 1.53 -1.09
C ALA A 35 -1.34 2.11 -2.01
N ALA A 36 -1.91 3.26 -1.64
CA ALA A 36 -2.89 3.94 -2.48
C ALA A 36 -2.30 4.40 -3.81
N ASP A 37 -1.06 4.92 -3.80
CA ASP A 37 -0.36 5.29 -5.03
C ASP A 37 -0.14 4.06 -5.93
N ALA A 38 0.20 2.92 -5.34
CA ALA A 38 0.36 1.67 -6.09
C ALA A 38 -0.96 1.19 -6.70
N VAL A 39 -2.05 1.25 -5.94
CA VAL A 39 -3.38 0.89 -6.46
C VAL A 39 -3.78 1.83 -7.59
N ALA A 40 -3.53 3.12 -7.45
CA ALA A 40 -3.80 4.10 -8.51
C ALA A 40 -3.00 3.80 -9.77
N ALA A 41 -1.75 3.40 -9.63
CA ALA A 41 -0.90 3.02 -10.77
C ALA A 41 -1.45 1.78 -11.48
N VAL A 42 -1.91 0.80 -10.72
CA VAL A 42 -2.38 -0.49 -11.25
C VAL A 42 -3.78 -0.37 -11.87
N THR A 43 -4.68 0.35 -11.22
CA THR A 43 -6.10 0.39 -11.61
C THR A 43 -6.55 1.69 -12.25
N GLY A 44 -5.78 2.76 -12.12
CA GLY A 44 -6.16 4.10 -12.55
C GLY A 44 -7.02 4.86 -11.54
N ARG A 45 -7.29 4.28 -10.36
CA ARG A 45 -8.12 4.90 -9.33
C ARG A 45 -7.38 4.95 -8.01
N ASP A 46 -7.31 6.14 -7.42
CA ASP A 46 -6.74 6.34 -6.09
C ASP A 46 -7.81 6.01 -5.04
N PRO A 47 -7.64 4.94 -4.25
CA PRO A 47 -8.63 4.55 -3.25
C PRO A 47 -8.72 5.53 -2.07
N LEU A 48 -7.71 6.40 -1.89
CA LEU A 48 -7.71 7.42 -0.84
C LEU A 48 -8.04 8.81 -1.37
N ALA A 49 -8.46 8.96 -2.63
CA ALA A 49 -8.66 10.28 -3.24
C ALA A 49 -9.51 11.22 -2.38
N SER A 50 -10.65 10.72 -1.85
CA SER A 50 -11.56 11.53 -1.02
C SER A 50 -11.09 11.69 0.42
N LEU A 51 -10.06 10.98 0.86
CA LEU A 51 -9.60 10.97 2.24
C LEU A 51 -8.24 11.63 2.46
N ARG A 52 -7.48 11.90 1.40
CA ARG A 52 -6.11 12.41 1.55
C ARG A 52 -6.04 13.75 2.25
N ALA A 53 -6.93 14.68 1.91
CA ALA A 53 -6.94 16.00 2.54
C ALA A 53 -7.27 15.90 4.03
N ARG A 54 -8.26 15.09 4.38
CA ARG A 54 -8.63 14.84 5.77
C ARG A 54 -7.50 14.18 6.54
N TYR A 55 -6.83 13.21 5.94
CA TYR A 55 -5.70 12.52 6.57
C TYR A 55 -4.57 13.53 6.88
N ARG A 56 -4.23 14.39 5.93
CA ARG A 56 -3.21 15.42 6.15
C ARG A 56 -3.61 16.41 7.24
N ALA A 57 -4.88 16.82 7.27
CA ALA A 57 -5.38 17.75 8.27
C ALA A 57 -5.33 17.13 9.67
N GLU A 58 -5.72 15.88 9.82
CA GLU A 58 -5.66 15.17 11.11
C GLU A 58 -4.22 14.93 11.54
N ALA A 59 -3.35 14.56 10.62
CA ALA A 59 -1.93 14.29 10.90
C ALA A 59 -1.18 15.55 11.35
N ALA A 60 -1.68 16.74 11.01
CA ALA A 60 -1.09 18.00 11.45
C ALA A 60 -1.43 18.37 12.90
N GLN A 61 -2.37 17.66 13.52
CA GLN A 61 -2.76 17.91 14.91
C GLN A 61 -1.73 17.33 15.88
N PRO A 62 -1.41 18.05 17.00
CA PRO A 62 -0.39 17.60 17.95
C PRO A 62 -0.69 16.25 18.62
N ASP A 63 -1.97 15.92 18.77
CA ASP A 63 -2.44 14.70 19.42
C ASP A 63 -2.80 13.58 18.45
N PHE A 64 -2.34 13.65 17.20
CA PHE A 64 -2.66 12.66 16.19
C PHE A 64 -2.10 11.29 16.56
N ALA A 65 -3.03 10.33 16.75
CA ALA A 65 -2.68 8.97 17.16
C ALA A 65 -2.42 8.02 15.98
N GLY A 66 -2.65 8.50 14.75
CA GLY A 66 -2.51 7.69 13.54
C GLY A 66 -3.82 7.03 13.12
N TRP A 67 -3.87 6.63 11.86
CA TRP A 67 -4.95 5.80 11.33
C TRP A 67 -4.50 4.34 11.36
N SER A 68 -5.40 3.44 11.77
CA SER A 68 -5.09 2.01 11.79
C SER A 68 -4.94 1.47 10.38
N PRO A 69 -3.78 0.95 9.98
CA PRO A 69 -3.60 0.34 8.66
C PRO A 69 -4.57 -0.82 8.43
N VAL A 70 -4.83 -1.62 9.45
CA VAL A 70 -5.75 -2.76 9.35
C VAL A 70 -7.18 -2.28 9.08
N ALA A 71 -7.66 -1.30 9.85
CA ALA A 71 -9.01 -0.77 9.69
C ALA A 71 -9.21 -0.11 8.33
N ILE A 72 -8.25 0.70 7.90
CA ILE A 72 -8.31 1.38 6.60
C ILE A 72 -8.33 0.35 5.47
N LEU A 73 -7.43 -0.61 5.51
CA LEU A 73 -7.33 -1.62 4.44
C LEU A 73 -8.60 -2.46 4.34
N ARG A 74 -9.18 -2.84 5.48
CA ARG A 74 -10.45 -3.57 5.50
C ARG A 74 -11.59 -2.73 4.92
N THR A 75 -11.65 -1.46 5.29
CA THR A 75 -12.68 -0.54 4.77
C THR A 75 -12.54 -0.36 3.27
N LEU A 76 -11.33 -0.11 2.79
CA LEU A 76 -11.07 0.05 1.36
C LEU A 76 -11.36 -1.24 0.59
N ALA A 77 -11.00 -2.39 1.14
CA ALA A 77 -11.28 -3.68 0.51
C ALA A 77 -12.78 -3.91 0.36
N ALA A 78 -13.56 -3.60 1.40
CA ALA A 78 -15.01 -3.70 1.35
C ALA A 78 -15.61 -2.71 0.34
N THR A 79 -15.14 -1.48 0.35
CA THR A 79 -15.64 -0.42 -0.55
C THR A 79 -15.35 -0.73 -2.02
N HIS A 80 -14.17 -1.26 -2.33
CA HIS A 80 -13.71 -1.48 -3.71
C HIS A 80 -13.86 -2.94 -4.16
N GLY A 81 -14.38 -3.82 -3.31
CA GLY A 81 -14.59 -5.21 -3.65
C GLY A 81 -13.31 -6.01 -3.80
N TRP A 82 -12.24 -5.63 -3.11
CA TRP A 82 -11.00 -6.39 -3.15
C TRP A 82 -11.17 -7.71 -2.39
N ARG A 83 -10.72 -8.81 -3.01
CA ARG A 83 -10.87 -10.13 -2.42
C ARG A 83 -9.61 -10.54 -1.68
N ARG A 84 -9.80 -11.19 -0.52
CA ARG A 84 -8.69 -11.85 0.18
C ARG A 84 -8.09 -12.94 -0.70
N THR A 85 -6.78 -13.05 -0.66
CA THR A 85 -6.05 -14.11 -1.34
C THR A 85 -4.95 -14.64 -0.42
N PRO A 86 -4.67 -15.96 -0.42
CA PRO A 86 -3.50 -16.48 0.30
C PRO A 86 -2.22 -15.85 -0.26
N TRP A 87 -1.22 -15.66 0.61
CA TRP A 87 0.02 -15.04 0.16
C TRP A 87 0.69 -15.81 -0.99
N ARG A 88 0.54 -17.13 -1.03
CA ARG A 88 1.10 -17.97 -2.09
C ARG A 88 0.50 -17.67 -3.46
N LEU A 89 -0.70 -17.12 -3.50
CA LEU A 89 -1.40 -16.76 -4.73
C LEU A 89 -1.40 -15.26 -4.99
N ALA A 90 -0.77 -14.48 -4.11
CA ALA A 90 -0.66 -13.03 -4.30
C ALA A 90 0.21 -12.75 -5.53
N ARG A 91 -0.20 -11.73 -6.27
CA ARG A 91 0.45 -11.34 -7.53
C ARG A 91 1.04 -9.95 -7.41
N ARG A 92 1.98 -9.64 -8.28
CA ARG A 92 2.56 -8.30 -8.40
C ARG A 92 1.45 -7.26 -8.42
N GLY A 93 1.59 -6.24 -7.61
CA GLY A 93 0.59 -5.17 -7.48
C GLY A 93 -0.54 -5.43 -6.48
N ASP A 94 -0.62 -6.62 -5.90
CA ASP A 94 -1.55 -6.90 -4.81
C ASP A 94 -1.08 -6.22 -3.53
N LEU A 95 -2.01 -6.00 -2.60
CA LEU A 95 -1.71 -5.42 -1.29
C LEU A 95 -1.59 -6.49 -0.23
N ALA A 96 -0.80 -6.20 0.79
CA ALA A 96 -0.61 -7.08 1.93
C ALA A 96 -0.56 -6.29 3.23
N LEU A 97 -0.88 -6.97 4.33
CA LEU A 97 -0.53 -6.51 5.68
C LEU A 97 0.70 -7.28 6.13
N VAL A 98 1.65 -6.56 6.69
CA VAL A 98 2.88 -7.13 7.22
C VAL A 98 3.19 -6.43 8.54
N ARG A 99 3.90 -7.11 9.45
CA ARG A 99 4.44 -6.47 10.65
C ARG A 99 5.82 -5.93 10.33
N GLY A 100 6.01 -4.64 10.61
CA GLY A 100 7.30 -3.99 10.47
C GLY A 100 8.28 -4.46 11.56
N ALA A 101 9.49 -3.93 11.51
CA ALA A 101 10.55 -4.25 12.46
C ALA A 101 10.17 -3.89 13.91
N ASP A 102 9.34 -2.87 14.09
CA ASP A 102 8.80 -2.44 15.38
C ASP A 102 7.60 -3.27 15.86
N GLY A 103 7.19 -4.28 15.10
CA GLY A 103 6.03 -5.11 15.41
C GLY A 103 4.69 -4.50 15.02
N ALA A 104 4.65 -3.25 14.56
CA ALA A 104 3.42 -2.60 14.12
C ALA A 104 3.00 -3.12 12.75
N ALA A 105 1.68 -3.20 12.54
CA ALA A 105 1.15 -3.57 11.23
C ALA A 105 1.37 -2.45 10.23
N CYS A 106 1.75 -2.78 9.01
CA CYS A 106 1.80 -1.83 7.92
C CYS A 106 1.29 -2.45 6.63
N THR A 107 0.81 -1.60 5.73
CA THR A 107 0.38 -2.00 4.41
C THR A 107 1.59 -2.06 3.48
N ALA A 108 1.67 -3.09 2.67
CA ALA A 108 2.75 -3.27 1.72
C ALA A 108 2.18 -3.66 0.35
N VAL A 109 3.01 -3.56 -0.67
CA VAL A 109 2.66 -3.88 -2.05
C VAL A 109 3.54 -5.03 -2.52
N VAL A 110 2.94 -6.02 -3.16
CA VAL A 110 3.72 -7.08 -3.82
C VAL A 110 4.46 -6.44 -4.99
N ASP A 111 5.78 -6.47 -4.95
CA ASP A 111 6.61 -5.80 -5.95
C ASP A 111 6.64 -6.55 -7.29
N LEU A 112 7.35 -6.00 -8.26
CA LEU A 112 7.39 -6.56 -9.60
C LEU A 112 8.13 -7.90 -9.71
N SER A 113 8.88 -8.29 -8.67
CA SER A 113 9.45 -9.64 -8.62
C SER A 113 8.40 -10.70 -8.35
N GLY A 114 7.29 -10.31 -7.72
CA GLY A 114 6.26 -11.23 -7.26
C GLY A 114 6.66 -12.04 -6.02
N ARG A 115 7.83 -11.76 -5.43
CA ARG A 115 8.38 -12.53 -4.29
C ARG A 115 8.64 -11.68 -3.06
N SER A 116 8.52 -10.38 -3.17
CA SER A 116 8.80 -9.46 -2.08
C SER A 116 7.67 -8.47 -1.89
N LEU A 117 7.53 -8.01 -0.65
CA LEU A 117 6.63 -6.94 -0.27
C LEU A 117 7.44 -5.66 -0.13
N ALA A 118 6.91 -4.55 -0.61
CA ALA A 118 7.55 -3.24 -0.51
C ALA A 118 6.67 -2.29 0.29
N ALA A 119 7.29 -1.52 1.19
CA ALA A 119 6.62 -0.49 1.98
C ALA A 119 7.63 0.62 2.31
N PRO A 120 7.17 1.86 2.55
CA PRO A 120 8.07 2.93 2.97
C PRO A 120 8.76 2.60 4.29
N GLY A 121 10.09 2.71 4.29
CA GLY A 121 10.88 2.73 5.51
C GLY A 121 11.28 4.14 5.87
N LEU A 122 12.07 4.33 6.92
CA LEU A 122 12.47 5.65 7.38
C LEU A 122 13.19 6.46 6.29
N ASP A 123 14.13 5.84 5.61
CA ASP A 123 15.01 6.52 4.66
C ASP A 123 14.88 5.99 3.23
N GLY A 124 13.86 5.21 2.96
CA GLY A 124 13.65 4.64 1.64
C GLY A 124 12.75 3.41 1.70
N LEU A 125 12.63 2.73 0.58
CA LEU A 125 11.75 1.59 0.45
C LEU A 125 12.31 0.39 1.22
N ALA A 126 11.50 -0.15 2.14
CA ALA A 126 11.79 -1.39 2.84
C ALA A 126 11.20 -2.58 2.09
N ARG A 127 11.85 -3.74 2.18
CA ARG A 127 11.38 -4.96 1.55
C ARG A 127 11.29 -6.09 2.53
N PHE A 128 10.27 -6.93 2.35
CA PHE A 128 10.00 -8.09 3.17
C PHE A 128 9.77 -9.30 2.26
N PRO A 129 10.14 -10.52 2.69
CA PRO A 129 9.74 -11.72 1.94
C PRO A 129 8.22 -11.83 1.86
N LEU A 130 7.70 -12.33 0.75
CA LEU A 130 6.25 -12.46 0.53
C LEU A 130 5.56 -13.29 1.61
N ASP A 131 6.22 -14.31 2.14
CA ASP A 131 5.66 -15.17 3.19
C ASP A 131 5.50 -14.48 4.55
N ARG A 132 6.02 -13.26 4.70
CA ARG A 132 5.75 -12.43 5.87
C ARG A 132 4.35 -11.83 5.87
N ALA A 133 3.62 -11.89 4.77
CA ALA A 133 2.28 -11.32 4.68
C ALA A 133 1.33 -12.04 5.65
N ALA A 134 0.71 -11.27 6.55
CA ALA A 134 -0.34 -11.76 7.43
C ALA A 134 -1.67 -11.90 6.67
N ALA A 135 -1.88 -11.08 5.65
CA ALA A 135 -3.07 -11.09 4.81
C ALA A 135 -2.75 -10.42 3.48
N CYS A 136 -3.40 -10.84 2.42
CA CYS A 136 -3.26 -10.23 1.09
C CYS A 136 -4.62 -9.97 0.47
N TRP A 137 -4.68 -8.98 -0.41
CA TRP A 137 -5.87 -8.63 -1.17
C TRP A 137 -5.51 -8.48 -2.64
N ARG A 138 -6.34 -9.07 -3.48
CA ARG A 138 -6.18 -8.97 -4.92
C ARG A 138 -6.67 -7.60 -5.40
N ILE A 139 -5.83 -6.92 -6.15
CA ILE A 139 -6.12 -5.60 -6.71
C ILE A 139 -6.39 -5.72 -8.22
N GLY A 140 -7.54 -5.24 -8.62
CA GLY A 140 -7.97 -5.31 -10.02
C GLY A 140 -8.66 -6.64 -10.36
#